data_0a3965f5cb7d174a46e81a17d3ae0c9a
#
_entry.id   0a3965f5cb7d174a46e81a17d3ae0c9a
#
_cell.length_a   1.000
_cell.length_b   1.000
_cell.length_c   1.000
_cell.angle_alpha   90.00
_cell.angle_beta   90.00
_cell.angle_gamma   90.00
#
_symmetry.space_group_name_H-M   'P 1'
#
loop_
_entity.id
_entity.type
_entity.pdbx_description
1 polymer ?
#
loop_
_entity_poly.entity_id
_entity_poly.type
_entity_poly.pdbx_seq_one_letter_code
_entity_poly.pdbx_strand_id
1 'polypeptide(L)'
;RSHWAQSQAHKDNKINYSGCGHTRLHCRYTTKQRTPQMQYLCTANSTNTKTGNVPSIWIGATRKESIQSCVDVGCPLLHKKAGGQGGGDNNLCYAQHGTPKMAHATMCKSAANGKDYSLSNAILHGSRAAKMVRVGAIGDPAALSPIDSAYIRQTIKRAGLSLVGYTHGWMMKTARHWRGSLMASCDTLEQADQAIAHGWRAAVVLPYDHTERKITTPDGHTVIVCPAILQPEIVTCNNCRLCDASIPGPVIGFPDHGPGRARKLQNQKVTK
;
A
#
# COMPACT_ATOMS: atom_id res chain seq x y z
N ARG A 1 9.77 7.48 45.55
CA ARG A 1 10.19 8.91 45.64
C ARG A 1 11.11 9.21 44.50
N SER A 2 10.61 9.87 43.46
CA SER A 2 11.18 11.07 42.83
C SER A 2 10.33 11.47 41.64
N HIS A 3 9.76 12.63 41.81
CA HIS A 3 9.11 13.49 40.83
C HIS A 3 9.98 13.71 39.61
N TRP A 4 9.45 13.53 38.41
CA TRP A 4 9.74 14.28 37.21
C TRP A 4 8.55 14.12 36.23
N ALA A 5 7.53 14.90 36.44
CA ALA A 5 6.53 15.23 35.45
C ALA A 5 6.30 16.74 35.50
N GLN A 6 6.10 17.34 34.36
CA GLN A 6 5.74 18.75 34.12
C GLN A 6 6.91 19.70 33.89
N SER A 7 7.10 20.07 32.67
CA SER A 7 7.02 21.39 32.07
C SER A 7 7.82 21.43 30.79
N GLN A 8 7.13 21.62 29.68
CA GLN A 8 7.49 22.53 28.60
C GLN A 8 6.41 22.46 27.49
N ALA A 9 5.31 23.14 27.79
CA ALA A 9 4.42 23.66 26.78
C ALA A 9 4.75 25.15 26.62
N HIS A 10 4.64 25.63 25.39
CA HIS A 10 4.64 27.02 24.96
C HIS A 10 5.96 27.79 25.03
N LYS A 11 6.59 27.93 23.86
CA LYS A 11 7.25 29.18 23.49
C LYS A 11 6.61 29.70 22.22
N ASP A 12 5.82 30.73 22.44
CA ASP A 12 5.18 31.56 21.43
C ASP A 12 6.22 32.21 20.53
N ASN A 13 6.11 31.99 19.21
CA ASN A 13 6.80 32.80 18.22
C ASN A 13 6.08 34.15 18.10
N LYS A 14 6.48 35.10 18.92
CA LYS A 14 6.13 36.51 18.69
C LYS A 14 6.88 37.04 17.48
N ILE A 15 6.20 37.19 16.38
CA ILE A 15 6.66 37.96 15.23
C ILE A 15 6.44 39.44 15.58
N ASN A 16 7.53 40.19 15.79
CA ASN A 16 7.51 41.61 15.95
C ASN A 16 7.17 42.30 14.61
N TYR A 17 6.02 42.96 14.58
CA TYR A 17 5.69 43.93 13.54
C TYR A 17 6.14 45.32 13.99
N SER A 18 7.25 45.78 13.46
CA SER A 18 7.60 47.20 13.51
C SER A 18 7.74 47.73 12.08
N GLY A 19 6.81 48.56 11.70
CA GLY A 19 6.98 49.56 10.65
C GLY A 19 6.62 49.09 9.23
N CYS A 20 5.38 49.39 8.80
CA CYS A 20 5.17 49.70 7.40
C CYS A 20 4.03 50.72 7.24
N GLY A 21 4.42 51.83 6.61
CA GLY A 21 3.60 53.01 6.35
C GLY A 21 2.44 52.70 5.40
N HIS A 22 1.45 53.61 5.42
CA HIS A 22 0.21 53.58 4.65
C HIS A 22 0.45 53.63 3.13
N THR A 23 0.34 52.47 2.48
CA THR A 23 -0.11 52.37 1.09
C THR A 23 -0.84 51.02 0.93
N ARG A 24 -2.10 51.08 0.49
CA ARG A 24 -2.93 49.91 0.22
C ARG A 24 -2.32 49.10 -0.95
N LEU A 25 -1.40 48.23 -0.69
CA LEU A 25 -1.02 47.17 -1.60
C LEU A 25 -1.94 45.98 -1.36
N HIS A 26 -2.81 45.74 -2.33
CA HIS A 26 -3.57 44.47 -2.42
C HIS A 26 -2.55 43.33 -2.56
N CYS A 27 -2.15 42.75 -1.44
CA CYS A 27 -1.43 41.50 -1.42
C CYS A 27 -2.45 40.40 -1.85
N ARG A 28 -2.49 40.15 -3.16
CA ARG A 28 -3.19 38.96 -3.67
C ARG A 28 -2.40 37.76 -3.18
N TYR A 29 -2.80 37.20 -2.06
CA TYR A 29 -2.43 35.81 -1.71
C TYR A 29 -3.00 34.92 -2.82
N THR A 30 -2.17 34.58 -3.79
CA THR A 30 -2.45 33.41 -4.63
C THR A 30 -2.33 32.19 -3.72
N THR A 31 -3.45 31.73 -3.18
CA THR A 31 -3.55 30.39 -2.62
C THR A 31 -3.21 29.46 -3.77
N LYS A 32 -1.94 29.00 -3.85
CA LYS A 32 -1.60 27.84 -4.64
C LYS A 32 -2.62 26.77 -4.25
N GLN A 33 -3.54 26.43 -5.14
CA GLN A 33 -4.43 25.30 -4.97
C GLN A 33 -3.52 24.11 -4.69
N ARG A 34 -3.48 23.65 -3.44
CA ARG A 34 -2.81 22.42 -3.09
C ARG A 34 -3.50 21.33 -3.90
N THR A 35 -2.76 20.68 -4.76
CA THR A 35 -3.23 19.48 -5.43
C THR A 35 -3.84 18.57 -4.36
N PRO A 36 -5.06 18.04 -4.55
CA PRO A 36 -5.67 17.17 -3.54
C PRO A 36 -4.67 16.05 -3.19
N GLN A 37 -4.26 16.00 -1.92
CA GLN A 37 -3.32 15.01 -1.44
C GLN A 37 -4.06 13.68 -1.30
N MET A 38 -3.50 12.59 -1.85
CA MET A 38 -4.04 11.26 -1.70
C MET A 38 -4.17 10.91 -0.22
N GLN A 39 -5.37 10.54 0.20
CA GLN A 39 -5.67 10.17 1.58
C GLN A 39 -5.53 8.67 1.80
N TYR A 40 -5.56 8.22 3.04
CA TYR A 40 -5.59 6.82 3.42
C TYR A 40 -6.41 6.62 4.69
N LEU A 41 -6.94 5.42 4.86
CA LEU A 41 -7.69 4.99 6.03
C LEU A 41 -7.02 3.76 6.64
N CYS A 42 -7.14 3.58 7.96
CA CYS A 42 -6.52 2.47 8.65
C CYS A 42 -7.54 1.66 9.45
N THR A 43 -7.43 0.34 9.38
CA THR A 43 -8.20 -0.58 10.23
C THR A 43 -7.27 -1.22 11.26
N ALA A 44 -7.75 -1.38 12.49
CA ALA A 44 -7.00 -2.00 13.57
C ALA A 44 -6.75 -3.50 13.34
N ASN A 45 -7.73 -4.17 12.74
CA ASN A 45 -7.71 -5.62 12.57
C ASN A 45 -8.14 -5.98 11.15
N SER A 46 -7.41 -6.90 10.53
CA SER A 46 -7.77 -7.48 9.24
C SER A 46 -8.66 -8.69 9.45
N THR A 47 -9.71 -8.81 8.64
CA THR A 47 -10.53 -10.02 8.53
C THR A 47 -10.00 -11.00 7.48
N ASN A 48 -8.88 -10.68 6.83
CA ASN A 48 -8.27 -11.55 5.83
C ASN A 48 -7.45 -12.65 6.52
N THR A 49 -7.91 -13.89 6.44
CA THR A 49 -7.27 -15.06 7.05
C THR A 49 -5.81 -15.23 6.65
N LYS A 50 -5.46 -14.94 5.38
CA LYS A 50 -4.07 -15.03 4.88
C LYS A 50 -3.13 -14.04 5.56
N THR A 51 -3.59 -12.84 5.89
CA THR A 51 -2.76 -11.84 6.57
C THR A 51 -2.65 -12.08 8.07
N GLY A 52 -3.65 -12.72 8.64
CA GLY A 52 -3.87 -12.74 10.07
C GLY A 52 -4.45 -11.43 10.58
N ASN A 53 -4.66 -11.34 11.90
CA ASN A 53 -5.27 -10.20 12.54
C ASN A 53 -4.25 -9.07 12.74
N VAL A 54 -4.06 -8.24 11.72
CA VAL A 54 -3.06 -7.15 11.69
C VAL A 54 -3.70 -5.83 11.28
N PRO A 55 -3.16 -4.70 11.76
CA PRO A 55 -3.55 -3.39 11.25
C PRO A 55 -3.30 -3.28 9.74
N SER A 56 -4.19 -2.60 9.05
CA SER A 56 -4.11 -2.46 7.58
C SER A 56 -4.38 -1.03 7.14
N ILE A 57 -3.58 -0.54 6.20
CA ILE A 57 -3.70 0.77 5.57
C ILE A 57 -4.31 0.59 4.18
N TRP A 58 -5.36 1.36 3.91
CA TRP A 58 -6.15 1.39 2.68
C TRP A 58 -5.91 2.74 2.01
N ILE A 59 -5.44 2.74 0.79
CA ILE A 59 -5.11 3.96 0.07
C ILE A 59 -6.37 4.51 -0.58
N GLY A 60 -6.63 5.81 -0.36
CA GLY A 60 -7.84 6.51 -0.75
C GLY A 60 -8.93 6.50 0.32
N ALA A 61 -9.41 7.69 0.69
CA ALA A 61 -10.57 7.86 1.58
C ALA A 61 -11.91 7.69 0.85
N THR A 62 -11.86 7.58 -0.49
CA THR A 62 -12.98 7.26 -1.35
C THR A 62 -12.60 6.14 -2.32
N ARG A 63 -13.60 5.45 -2.87
CA ARG A 63 -13.35 4.46 -3.92
C ARG A 63 -12.66 5.07 -5.14
N LYS A 64 -13.04 6.28 -5.54
CA LYS A 64 -12.44 7.00 -6.68
C LYS A 64 -10.96 7.24 -6.46
N GLU A 65 -10.56 7.74 -5.28
CA GLU A 65 -9.16 7.94 -4.92
C GLU A 65 -8.36 6.65 -4.90
N SER A 66 -8.94 5.58 -4.33
CA SER A 66 -8.29 4.26 -4.31
C SER A 66 -8.00 3.72 -5.72
N ILE A 67 -8.94 3.86 -6.65
CA ILE A 67 -8.74 3.51 -8.06
C ILE A 67 -7.68 4.42 -8.68
N GLN A 68 -7.78 5.73 -8.43
CA GLN A 68 -6.84 6.72 -8.96
C GLN A 68 -5.41 6.43 -8.54
N SER A 69 -5.18 6.02 -7.28
CA SER A 69 -3.84 5.66 -6.82
C SER A 69 -3.18 4.55 -7.66
N CYS A 70 -3.97 3.58 -8.11
CA CYS A 70 -3.47 2.51 -8.98
C CYS A 70 -3.31 2.98 -10.44
N VAL A 71 -4.18 3.90 -10.90
CA VAL A 71 -4.04 4.53 -12.23
C VAL A 71 -2.76 5.34 -12.30
N ASP A 72 -2.49 6.15 -11.28
CA ASP A 72 -1.34 7.06 -11.21
C ASP A 72 0.00 6.31 -11.26
N VAL A 73 0.04 5.08 -10.77
CA VAL A 73 1.25 4.23 -10.82
C VAL A 73 1.29 3.30 -12.03
N GLY A 74 0.31 3.37 -12.93
CA GLY A 74 0.26 2.53 -14.13
C GLY A 74 -0.01 1.06 -13.86
N CYS A 75 -0.79 0.72 -12.80
CA CYS A 75 -1.12 -0.66 -12.46
C CYS A 75 -1.79 -1.39 -13.64
N PRO A 76 -1.20 -2.46 -14.18
CA PRO A 76 -1.70 -3.10 -15.40
C PRO A 76 -3.06 -3.78 -15.20
N LEU A 77 -3.42 -4.13 -13.97
CA LEU A 77 -4.69 -4.79 -13.67
C LEU A 77 -5.91 -3.88 -13.84
N LEU A 78 -5.72 -2.56 -13.79
CA LEU A 78 -6.80 -1.59 -14.03
C LEU A 78 -6.96 -1.20 -15.50
N HIS A 79 -5.87 -1.27 -16.26
CA HIS A 79 -5.84 -0.81 -17.65
C HIS A 79 -6.19 -1.90 -18.67
N LYS A 80 -6.19 -3.16 -18.28
CA LYS A 80 -6.56 -4.26 -19.19
C LYS A 80 -8.07 -4.36 -19.31
N LYS A 81 -8.64 -3.63 -20.28
CA LYS A 81 -9.94 -3.94 -20.85
C LYS A 81 -9.78 -4.79 -22.10
N ALA A 82 -10.61 -5.80 -22.21
CA ALA A 82 -11.08 -6.19 -23.51
C ALA A 82 -11.88 -5.00 -24.08
N GLY A 83 -11.30 -4.19 -24.99
CA GLY A 83 -12.01 -3.11 -25.66
C GLY A 83 -11.70 -1.66 -25.24
N GLY A 84 -10.60 -1.37 -24.57
CA GLY A 84 -9.98 -0.02 -24.62
C GLY A 84 -10.58 1.12 -23.80
N GLN A 85 -11.53 0.91 -22.87
CA GLN A 85 -11.96 1.99 -21.96
C GLN A 85 -11.83 1.58 -20.48
N GLY A 86 -11.01 2.30 -19.66
CA GLY A 86 -10.71 2.00 -18.29
C GLY A 86 -11.89 2.22 -17.33
N GLY A 87 -12.01 1.39 -16.28
CA GLY A 87 -12.86 1.69 -15.12
C GLY A 87 -14.24 1.05 -15.07
N GLY A 88 -14.59 0.12 -15.94
CA GLY A 88 -15.82 -0.66 -15.83
C GLY A 88 -15.65 -1.94 -15.01
N ASP A 89 -16.72 -2.70 -14.79
CA ASP A 89 -16.76 -3.98 -14.05
C ASP A 89 -15.87 -5.10 -14.63
N ASN A 90 -15.13 -4.82 -15.70
CA ASN A 90 -14.25 -5.74 -16.41
C ASN A 90 -12.77 -5.62 -16.05
N ASN A 91 -12.38 -4.85 -15.02
CA ASN A 91 -10.99 -4.79 -14.61
C ASN A 91 -10.56 -6.10 -13.90
N LEU A 92 -9.28 -6.45 -14.02
CA LEU A 92 -8.72 -7.67 -13.46
C LEU A 92 -8.31 -7.54 -12.01
N CYS A 93 -8.44 -6.35 -11.42
CA CYS A 93 -8.02 -6.09 -10.05
C CYS A 93 -8.97 -6.76 -9.05
N TYR A 94 -8.47 -7.75 -8.32
CA TYR A 94 -9.25 -8.44 -7.28
C TYR A 94 -9.81 -7.48 -6.21
N ALA A 95 -9.10 -6.41 -5.92
CA ALA A 95 -9.50 -5.42 -4.91
C ALA A 95 -10.75 -4.61 -5.33
N GLN A 96 -11.11 -4.65 -6.61
CA GLN A 96 -12.30 -3.98 -7.14
C GLN A 96 -13.53 -4.90 -7.16
N HIS A 97 -13.40 -6.14 -6.67
CA HIS A 97 -14.48 -7.13 -6.65
C HIS A 97 -14.69 -7.71 -5.25
N GLY A 98 -15.90 -8.18 -4.99
CA GLY A 98 -16.25 -8.94 -3.78
C GLY A 98 -15.99 -8.21 -2.46
N THR A 99 -15.62 -8.96 -1.44
CA THR A 99 -15.45 -8.51 -0.07
C THR A 99 -14.51 -7.31 0.12
N PRO A 100 -13.33 -7.23 -0.54
CA PRO A 100 -12.45 -6.08 -0.37
C PRO A 100 -13.10 -4.76 -0.82
N LYS A 101 -13.82 -4.80 -1.95
CA LYS A 101 -14.57 -3.64 -2.46
C LYS A 101 -15.63 -3.18 -1.46
N MET A 102 -16.41 -4.12 -0.92
CA MET A 102 -17.49 -3.80 0.04
C MET A 102 -16.93 -3.27 1.36
N ALA A 103 -15.88 -3.90 1.88
CA ALA A 103 -15.22 -3.47 3.11
C ALA A 103 -14.68 -2.03 2.99
N HIS A 104 -14.00 -1.71 1.89
CA HIS A 104 -13.49 -0.36 1.66
C HIS A 104 -14.63 0.67 1.53
N ALA A 105 -15.68 0.36 0.78
CA ALA A 105 -16.83 1.26 0.63
C ALA A 105 -17.51 1.56 1.97
N THR A 106 -17.70 0.53 2.82
CA THR A 106 -18.27 0.69 4.17
C THR A 106 -17.37 1.55 5.05
N MET A 107 -16.06 1.34 5.00
CA MET A 107 -15.08 2.12 5.76
C MET A 107 -15.07 3.58 5.33
N CYS A 108 -15.04 3.87 4.03
CA CYS A 108 -15.13 5.23 3.50
C CYS A 108 -16.40 5.95 3.98
N LYS A 109 -17.55 5.28 3.93
CA LYS A 109 -18.82 5.83 4.44
C LYS A 109 -18.75 6.12 5.95
N SER A 110 -18.19 5.22 6.74
CA SER A 110 -18.05 5.41 8.18
C SER A 110 -17.07 6.53 8.52
N ALA A 111 -15.98 6.67 7.77
CA ALA A 111 -15.02 7.77 7.94
C ALA A 111 -15.67 9.13 7.62
N ALA A 112 -16.47 9.22 6.57
CA ALA A 112 -17.23 10.41 6.23
C ALA A 112 -18.24 10.80 7.32
N ASN A 113 -18.71 9.83 8.12
CA ASN A 113 -19.56 10.04 9.28
C ASN A 113 -18.78 10.26 10.60
N GLY A 114 -17.48 10.58 10.53
CA GLY A 114 -16.65 10.98 11.66
C GLY A 114 -16.01 9.83 12.44
N LYS A 115 -16.10 8.57 11.99
CA LYS A 115 -15.36 7.48 12.63
C LYS A 115 -13.84 7.63 12.39
N ASP A 116 -13.06 7.48 13.46
CA ASP A 116 -11.60 7.59 13.40
C ASP A 116 -10.97 6.34 12.77
N TYR A 117 -10.35 6.54 11.61
CA TYR A 117 -9.54 5.57 10.87
C TYR A 117 -8.09 6.02 10.73
N SER A 118 -7.57 6.76 11.73
CA SER A 118 -6.16 7.15 11.76
C SER A 118 -5.23 5.96 12.00
N LEU A 119 -3.98 6.09 11.58
CA LEU A 119 -2.95 5.07 11.80
C LEU A 119 -2.67 4.85 13.31
N SER A 120 -2.66 5.93 14.08
CA SER A 120 -2.45 5.87 15.53
C SER A 120 -3.55 5.07 16.21
N ASN A 121 -4.82 5.33 15.86
CA ASN A 121 -5.96 4.57 16.37
C ASN A 121 -5.91 3.10 15.94
N ALA A 122 -5.54 2.82 14.69
CA ALA A 122 -5.42 1.45 14.19
C ALA A 122 -4.33 0.65 14.92
N ILE A 123 -3.19 1.27 15.23
CA ILE A 123 -2.12 0.61 15.99
C ILE A 123 -2.52 0.43 17.45
N LEU A 124 -3.12 1.44 18.08
CA LEU A 124 -3.53 1.40 19.48
C LEU A 124 -4.55 0.28 19.76
N HIS A 125 -5.51 0.11 18.86
CA HIS A 125 -6.59 -0.87 18.99
C HIS A 125 -6.36 -2.16 18.19
N GLY A 126 -5.18 -2.29 17.56
CA GLY A 126 -4.77 -3.49 16.85
C GLY A 126 -4.50 -4.66 17.80
N SER A 127 -4.48 -5.87 17.24
CA SER A 127 -4.12 -7.06 18.00
C SER A 127 -2.74 -6.92 18.62
N ARG A 128 -2.59 -7.24 19.92
CA ARG A 128 -1.29 -7.31 20.60
C ARG A 128 -0.36 -8.37 20.00
N ALA A 129 -0.91 -9.36 19.29
CA ALA A 129 -0.16 -10.36 18.56
C ALA A 129 0.29 -9.90 17.17
N ALA A 130 -0.12 -8.71 16.73
CA ALA A 130 0.32 -8.16 15.46
C ALA A 130 1.82 -7.89 15.47
N LYS A 131 2.52 -8.40 14.46
CA LYS A 131 3.97 -8.18 14.26
C LYS A 131 4.23 -7.26 13.06
N MET A 132 3.18 -6.91 12.32
CA MET A 132 3.29 -6.11 11.11
C MET A 132 2.05 -5.24 10.89
N VAL A 133 2.19 -4.26 10.01
CA VAL A 133 1.10 -3.49 9.40
C VAL A 133 1.09 -3.77 7.90
N ARG A 134 -0.07 -4.10 7.34
CA ARG A 134 -0.25 -4.21 5.88
C ARG A 134 -0.51 -2.85 5.27
N VAL A 135 0.29 -2.45 4.29
CA VAL A 135 0.12 -1.19 3.55
C VAL A 135 -0.36 -1.48 2.13
N GLY A 136 -1.38 -0.77 1.68
CA GLY A 136 -2.00 -1.00 0.38
C GLY A 136 -2.92 -2.22 0.37
N ALA A 137 -3.79 -2.37 1.39
CA ALA A 137 -4.83 -3.41 1.38
C ALA A 137 -5.76 -3.24 0.16
N ILE A 138 -6.03 -1.99 -0.21
CA ILE A 138 -6.55 -1.53 -1.51
C ILE A 138 -5.79 -0.26 -1.88
N GLY A 139 -5.66 0.01 -3.18
CA GLY A 139 -4.91 1.14 -3.72
C GLY A 139 -3.40 0.94 -3.65
N ASP A 140 -2.65 1.81 -4.32
CA ASP A 140 -1.19 1.72 -4.39
C ASP A 140 -0.52 2.77 -3.50
N PRO A 141 0.35 2.36 -2.54
CA PRO A 141 1.02 3.28 -1.63
C PRO A 141 1.95 4.29 -2.30
N ALA A 142 2.45 4.02 -3.50
CA ALA A 142 3.32 4.96 -4.21
C ALA A 142 2.62 6.26 -4.62
N ALA A 143 1.29 6.28 -4.60
CA ALA A 143 0.49 7.49 -4.82
C ALA A 143 0.45 8.43 -3.61
N LEU A 144 0.89 7.99 -2.43
CA LEU A 144 0.97 8.83 -1.24
C LEU A 144 2.11 9.84 -1.35
N SER A 145 1.93 10.99 -0.69
CA SER A 145 2.98 11.98 -0.60
C SER A 145 4.22 11.45 0.14
N PRO A 146 5.42 11.99 -0.13
CA PRO A 146 6.62 11.65 0.64
C PRO A 146 6.45 11.89 2.15
N ILE A 147 5.69 12.92 2.54
CA ILE A 147 5.42 13.27 3.96
C ILE A 147 4.58 12.18 4.61
N ASP A 148 3.46 11.78 3.98
CA ASP A 148 2.60 10.72 4.53
C ASP A 148 3.33 9.39 4.58
N SER A 149 4.08 9.09 3.54
CA SER A 149 4.90 7.89 3.46
C SER A 149 5.95 7.83 4.58
N ALA A 150 6.60 8.95 4.87
CA ALA A 150 7.55 9.06 5.98
C ALA A 150 6.86 8.90 7.34
N TYR A 151 5.71 9.55 7.53
CA TYR A 151 4.90 9.43 8.74
C TYR A 151 4.47 7.99 8.99
N ILE A 152 3.94 7.31 7.97
CA ILE A 152 3.52 5.90 8.05
C ILE A 152 4.69 5.02 8.47
N ARG A 153 5.83 5.10 7.78
CA ARG A 153 7.02 4.29 8.08
C ARG A 153 7.55 4.53 9.48
N GLN A 154 7.66 5.79 9.90
CA GLN A 154 8.16 6.13 11.23
C GLN A 154 7.21 5.68 12.33
N THR A 155 5.90 5.84 12.15
CA THR A 155 4.89 5.44 13.13
C THR A 155 4.89 3.93 13.31
N ILE A 156 4.92 3.15 12.22
CA ILE A 156 4.99 1.69 12.28
C ILE A 156 6.29 1.22 12.95
N LYS A 157 7.43 1.83 12.60
CA LYS A 157 8.74 1.52 13.21
C LYS A 157 8.75 1.81 14.71
N ARG A 158 8.21 2.96 15.15
CA ARG A 158 8.11 3.32 16.58
C ARG A 158 7.23 2.36 17.37
N ALA A 159 6.22 1.79 16.72
CA ALA A 159 5.37 0.75 17.32
C ALA A 159 6.04 -0.63 17.37
N GLY A 160 7.27 -0.79 16.88
CA GLY A 160 7.98 -2.07 16.84
C GLY A 160 7.43 -3.06 15.82
N LEU A 161 6.64 -2.58 14.85
CA LEU A 161 5.98 -3.39 13.85
C LEU A 161 6.75 -3.36 12.52
N SER A 162 6.72 -4.48 11.77
CA SER A 162 7.18 -4.53 10.39
C SER A 162 6.14 -3.91 9.45
N LEU A 163 6.60 -3.43 8.30
CA LEU A 163 5.74 -2.97 7.22
C LEU A 163 5.74 -4.01 6.11
N VAL A 164 4.55 -4.42 5.66
CA VAL A 164 4.38 -5.33 4.53
C VAL A 164 3.42 -4.72 3.53
N GLY A 165 3.84 -4.63 2.29
CA GLY A 165 3.03 -4.07 1.20
C GLY A 165 3.76 -4.14 -0.14
N TYR A 166 3.05 -3.79 -1.19
CA TYR A 166 3.51 -3.91 -2.58
C TYR A 166 3.15 -2.66 -3.35
N THR A 167 3.95 -2.32 -4.38
CA THR A 167 3.63 -1.23 -5.30
C THR A 167 3.97 -1.62 -6.73
N HIS A 168 3.09 -1.31 -7.67
CA HIS A 168 3.38 -1.34 -9.11
C HIS A 168 4.18 -0.11 -9.56
N GLY A 169 4.16 0.96 -8.75
CA GLY A 169 4.90 2.19 -9.02
C GLY A 169 6.40 2.12 -8.76
N TRP A 170 7.00 0.95 -8.56
CA TRP A 170 8.40 0.79 -8.16
C TRP A 170 9.42 1.40 -9.15
N MET A 171 9.07 1.52 -10.44
CA MET A 171 9.89 2.21 -11.45
C MET A 171 9.84 3.74 -11.36
N MET A 172 8.82 4.30 -10.70
CA MET A 172 8.63 5.74 -10.61
C MET A 172 9.66 6.38 -9.68
N LYS A 173 10.22 7.52 -10.10
CA LYS A 173 11.11 8.32 -9.23
C LYS A 173 10.43 8.71 -7.91
N THR A 174 9.14 9.00 -7.97
CA THR A 174 8.31 9.38 -6.83
C THR A 174 8.10 8.26 -5.81
N ALA A 175 8.26 6.99 -6.20
CA ALA A 175 8.11 5.85 -5.30
C ALA A 175 9.41 5.43 -4.59
N ARG A 176 10.55 6.01 -4.95
CA ARG A 176 11.88 5.60 -4.44
C ARG A 176 11.99 5.65 -2.91
N HIS A 177 11.24 6.52 -2.26
CA HIS A 177 11.22 6.63 -0.80
C HIS A 177 10.57 5.41 -0.10
N TRP A 178 9.89 4.55 -0.84
CA TRP A 178 9.36 3.28 -0.35
C TRP A 178 10.33 2.10 -0.48
N ARG A 179 11.44 2.26 -1.20
CA ARG A 179 12.45 1.21 -1.33
C ARG A 179 12.96 0.77 0.03
N GLY A 180 13.08 -0.54 0.24
CA GLY A 180 13.41 -1.13 1.54
C GLY A 180 12.27 -1.08 2.57
N SER A 181 11.06 -0.66 2.17
CA SER A 181 9.87 -0.71 3.02
C SER A 181 8.73 -1.48 2.34
N LEU A 182 8.57 -1.33 1.02
CA LEU A 182 7.62 -2.08 0.21
C LEU A 182 8.37 -2.99 -0.77
N MET A 183 7.71 -4.03 -1.23
CA MET A 183 8.17 -4.85 -2.35
C MET A 183 7.68 -4.27 -3.68
N ALA A 184 8.49 -4.40 -4.73
CA ALA A 184 8.05 -4.20 -6.11
C ALA A 184 7.01 -5.28 -6.47
N SER A 185 5.87 -4.88 -6.99
CA SER A 185 4.89 -5.79 -7.56
C SER A 185 5.18 -5.98 -9.05
N CYS A 186 5.58 -7.18 -9.43
CA CYS A 186 6.04 -7.53 -10.76
C CYS A 186 5.06 -8.52 -11.43
N ASP A 187 4.83 -8.34 -12.72
CA ASP A 187 3.95 -9.20 -13.52
C ASP A 187 4.71 -10.33 -14.21
N THR A 188 6.05 -10.23 -14.31
CA THR A 188 6.91 -11.25 -14.93
C THR A 188 8.20 -11.45 -14.12
N LEU A 189 8.90 -12.56 -14.37
CA LEU A 189 10.19 -12.85 -13.72
C LEU A 189 11.28 -11.86 -14.14
N GLU A 190 11.26 -11.39 -15.39
CA GLU A 190 12.19 -10.37 -15.91
C GLU A 190 11.99 -9.03 -15.21
N GLN A 191 10.74 -8.66 -14.91
CA GLN A 191 10.44 -7.47 -14.11
C GLN A 191 10.96 -7.61 -12.67
N ALA A 192 10.94 -8.82 -12.10
CA ALA A 192 11.52 -9.06 -10.79
C ALA A 192 13.04 -8.83 -10.79
N ASP A 193 13.75 -9.29 -11.82
CA ASP A 193 15.17 -9.02 -12.00
C ASP A 193 15.47 -7.53 -12.15
N GLN A 194 14.69 -6.82 -12.95
CA GLN A 194 14.79 -5.37 -13.09
C GLN A 194 14.57 -4.65 -11.74
N ALA A 195 13.56 -5.07 -10.98
CA ALA A 195 13.31 -4.48 -9.67
C ALA A 195 14.47 -4.69 -8.70
N ILE A 196 15.08 -5.88 -8.70
CA ILE A 196 16.25 -6.20 -7.88
C ILE A 196 17.45 -5.35 -8.32
N ALA A 197 17.70 -5.21 -9.62
CA ALA A 197 18.76 -4.35 -10.15
C ALA A 197 18.59 -2.88 -9.74
N HIS A 198 17.35 -2.45 -9.51
CA HIS A 198 17.01 -1.12 -8.97
C HIS A 198 17.00 -1.07 -7.43
N GLY A 199 17.43 -2.11 -6.73
CA GLY A 199 17.54 -2.19 -5.28
C GLY A 199 16.20 -2.38 -4.55
N TRP A 200 15.20 -2.97 -5.21
CA TRP A 200 13.94 -3.39 -4.58
C TRP A 200 13.98 -4.87 -4.25
N ARG A 201 13.26 -5.26 -3.21
CA ARG A 201 12.80 -6.63 -3.11
C ARG A 201 11.58 -6.82 -3.99
N ALA A 202 11.45 -7.96 -4.64
CA ALA A 202 10.42 -8.21 -5.63
C ALA A 202 9.40 -9.26 -5.17
N ALA A 203 8.16 -9.06 -5.56
CA ALA A 203 7.10 -10.04 -5.56
C ALA A 203 6.57 -10.17 -6.99
N VAL A 204 6.32 -11.39 -7.44
CA VAL A 204 5.92 -11.67 -8.82
C VAL A 204 4.65 -12.49 -8.87
N VAL A 205 3.79 -12.18 -9.85
CA VAL A 205 2.61 -12.99 -10.15
C VAL A 205 3.05 -14.18 -11.02
N LEU A 206 2.74 -15.39 -10.56
CA LEU A 206 3.00 -16.63 -11.28
C LEU A 206 1.72 -17.12 -11.98
N PRO A 207 1.83 -17.99 -13.01
CA PRO A 207 0.67 -18.65 -13.61
C PRO A 207 -0.19 -19.37 -12.55
N TYR A 208 -1.49 -19.44 -12.79
CA TYR A 208 -2.42 -20.06 -11.83
C TYR A 208 -2.19 -21.55 -11.62
N ASP A 209 -1.67 -22.22 -12.62
CA ASP A 209 -1.34 -23.66 -12.66
C ASP A 209 0.09 -23.95 -12.22
N HIS A 210 0.78 -22.96 -11.69
CA HIS A 210 2.13 -23.10 -11.19
C HIS A 210 2.15 -24.04 -9.97
N THR A 211 2.94 -25.12 -10.05
CA THR A 211 2.99 -26.19 -9.04
C THR A 211 4.31 -26.25 -8.26
N GLU A 212 5.36 -25.67 -8.82
CA GLU A 212 6.67 -25.69 -8.18
C GLU A 212 6.72 -24.75 -6.98
N ARG A 213 7.31 -25.20 -5.87
CA ARG A 213 7.45 -24.39 -4.66
C ARG A 213 8.60 -23.38 -4.75
N LYS A 214 9.58 -23.67 -5.60
CA LYS A 214 10.79 -22.87 -5.78
C LYS A 214 11.19 -22.90 -7.24
N ILE A 215 11.42 -21.71 -7.82
CA ILE A 215 11.98 -21.53 -9.16
C ILE A 215 13.07 -20.45 -9.12
N THR A 216 13.65 -20.12 -10.26
CA THR A 216 14.59 -19.00 -10.42
C THR A 216 14.10 -18.02 -11.46
N THR A 217 14.47 -16.76 -11.31
CA THR A 217 14.33 -15.76 -12.37
C THR A 217 15.37 -15.99 -13.47
N PRO A 218 15.25 -15.34 -14.65
CA PRO A 218 16.28 -15.40 -15.70
C PRO A 218 17.69 -15.05 -15.21
N ASP A 219 17.83 -14.08 -14.33
CA ASP A 219 19.14 -13.68 -13.75
C ASP A 219 19.58 -14.57 -12.56
N GLY A 220 18.84 -15.67 -12.28
CA GLY A 220 19.22 -16.66 -11.28
C GLY A 220 18.76 -16.36 -9.84
N HIS A 221 17.94 -15.32 -9.62
CA HIS A 221 17.41 -15.04 -8.29
C HIS A 221 16.37 -16.08 -7.86
N THR A 222 16.47 -16.55 -6.62
CA THR A 222 15.52 -17.51 -6.05
C THR A 222 14.13 -16.90 -5.90
N VAL A 223 13.13 -17.58 -6.42
CA VAL A 223 11.71 -17.29 -6.21
C VAL A 223 11.10 -18.38 -5.33
N ILE A 224 10.44 -17.99 -4.24
CA ILE A 224 9.70 -18.90 -3.35
C ILE A 224 8.21 -18.59 -3.46
N VAL A 225 7.40 -19.60 -3.73
CA VAL A 225 5.94 -19.44 -3.70
C VAL A 225 5.49 -19.11 -2.28
N CYS A 226 4.59 -18.13 -2.16
CA CYS A 226 4.12 -17.63 -0.88
C CYS A 226 3.64 -18.75 0.06
N PRO A 227 4.26 -18.95 1.23
CA PRO A 227 3.87 -20.03 2.14
C PRO A 227 2.42 -19.92 2.63
N ALA A 228 1.87 -18.72 2.78
CA ALA A 228 0.48 -18.51 3.17
C ALA A 228 -0.54 -18.89 2.06
N ILE A 229 -0.07 -19.14 0.84
CA ILE A 229 -0.89 -19.74 -0.23
C ILE A 229 -0.79 -21.26 -0.21
N LEU A 230 0.42 -21.77 0.05
CA LEU A 230 0.67 -23.22 0.06
C LEU A 230 0.12 -23.91 1.30
N GLN A 231 0.12 -23.22 2.44
CA GLN A 231 -0.25 -23.75 3.75
C GLN A 231 -1.12 -22.74 4.53
N PRO A 232 -2.32 -22.39 4.02
CA PRO A 232 -3.16 -21.33 4.57
C PRO A 232 -3.64 -21.58 6.00
N GLU A 233 -3.70 -22.86 6.42
CA GLU A 233 -4.14 -23.27 7.75
C GLU A 233 -3.08 -22.99 8.84
N ILE A 234 -1.81 -22.91 8.45
CA ILE A 234 -0.69 -22.82 9.40
C ILE A 234 0.02 -21.47 9.27
N VAL A 235 0.14 -20.95 8.04
CA VAL A 235 0.96 -19.78 7.73
C VAL A 235 0.09 -18.58 7.42
N THR A 236 0.28 -17.51 8.21
CA THR A 236 -0.26 -16.18 7.91
C THR A 236 0.88 -15.21 7.61
N CYS A 237 0.60 -14.08 6.97
CA CYS A 237 1.63 -13.05 6.76
C CYS A 237 2.20 -12.56 8.09
N ASN A 238 1.38 -12.51 9.15
CA ASN A 238 1.79 -12.06 10.48
C ASN A 238 2.86 -12.94 11.12
N ASN A 239 2.82 -14.27 10.92
CA ASN A 239 3.84 -15.17 11.44
C ASN A 239 4.98 -15.44 10.45
N CYS A 240 4.75 -15.33 9.14
CA CYS A 240 5.73 -15.60 8.09
C CYS A 240 6.72 -14.44 7.87
N ARG A 241 6.23 -13.25 7.60
CA ARG A 241 6.98 -11.99 7.39
C ARG A 241 8.02 -12.01 6.25
N LEU A 242 8.01 -12.99 5.37
CA LEU A 242 8.94 -13.04 4.22
C LEU A 242 8.82 -11.83 3.28
N CYS A 243 7.68 -11.13 3.28
CA CYS A 243 7.44 -9.93 2.49
C CYS A 243 7.87 -8.63 3.19
N ASP A 244 8.56 -8.70 4.33
CA ASP A 244 9.19 -7.54 4.96
C ASP A 244 10.38 -7.10 4.09
N ALA A 245 10.21 -5.99 3.37
CA ALA A 245 11.22 -5.51 2.43
C ALA A 245 12.43 -4.86 3.13
N SER A 246 12.40 -4.68 4.45
CA SER A 246 13.51 -4.13 5.22
C SER A 246 14.63 -5.14 5.48
N ILE A 247 14.38 -6.42 5.24
CA ILE A 247 15.36 -7.50 5.40
C ILE A 247 15.63 -8.19 4.05
N PRO A 248 16.85 -8.67 3.80
CA PRO A 248 17.17 -9.46 2.62
C PRO A 248 16.30 -10.72 2.52
N GLY A 249 16.01 -11.16 1.32
CA GLY A 249 15.25 -12.40 1.12
C GLY A 249 14.96 -12.67 -0.36
N PRO A 250 14.32 -13.81 -0.67
CA PRO A 250 14.01 -14.22 -2.02
C PRO A 250 12.94 -13.35 -2.66
N VAL A 251 12.75 -13.49 -3.96
CA VAL A 251 11.53 -13.07 -4.67
C VAL A 251 10.36 -13.90 -4.16
N ILE A 252 9.22 -13.28 -3.95
CA ILE A 252 8.01 -13.98 -3.49
C ILE A 252 7.06 -14.18 -4.68
N GLY A 253 6.82 -15.44 -5.02
CA GLY A 253 5.89 -15.83 -6.09
C GLY A 253 4.45 -15.97 -5.57
N PHE A 254 3.53 -15.35 -6.28
CA PHE A 254 2.09 -15.45 -6.00
C PHE A 254 1.39 -16.11 -7.19
N PRO A 255 1.07 -17.42 -7.15
CA PRO A 255 0.21 -18.02 -8.15
C PRO A 255 -1.10 -17.23 -8.27
N ASP A 256 -1.48 -16.92 -9.49
CA ASP A 256 -2.69 -16.14 -9.75
C ASP A 256 -3.92 -16.85 -9.17
N HIS A 257 -4.65 -16.16 -8.33
CA HIS A 257 -5.80 -16.69 -7.64
C HIS A 257 -6.86 -15.61 -7.42
N GLY A 258 -8.10 -16.03 -7.18
CA GLY A 258 -9.20 -15.12 -6.88
C GLY A 258 -10.17 -14.86 -8.03
N PRO A 259 -11.16 -13.98 -7.84
CA PRO A 259 -12.26 -13.76 -8.79
C PRO A 259 -11.83 -13.24 -10.18
N GLY A 260 -10.68 -12.54 -10.26
CA GLY A 260 -10.12 -12.06 -11.53
C GLY A 260 -9.57 -13.16 -12.43
N ARG A 261 -9.30 -14.35 -11.90
CA ARG A 261 -8.73 -15.49 -12.61
C ARG A 261 -9.59 -15.94 -13.81
N ALA A 262 -10.88 -16.12 -13.59
CA ALA A 262 -11.79 -16.57 -14.64
C ALA A 262 -11.82 -15.60 -15.84
N ARG A 263 -11.71 -14.29 -15.56
CA ARG A 263 -11.67 -13.24 -16.60
C ARG A 263 -10.33 -13.21 -17.33
N LYS A 264 -9.20 -13.45 -16.66
CA LYS A 264 -7.89 -13.58 -17.30
C LYS A 264 -7.86 -14.76 -18.27
N LEU A 265 -8.43 -15.90 -17.90
CA LEU A 265 -8.53 -17.09 -18.73
C LEU A 265 -9.41 -16.86 -19.97
N GLN A 266 -10.53 -16.14 -19.82
CA GLN A 266 -11.37 -15.76 -20.96
C GLN A 266 -10.64 -14.84 -21.94
N ASN A 267 -9.90 -13.84 -21.45
CA ASN A 267 -9.16 -12.92 -22.30
C ASN A 267 -7.99 -13.58 -23.04
N GLN A 268 -7.34 -14.60 -22.44
CA GLN A 268 -6.28 -15.38 -23.12
C GLN A 268 -6.82 -16.30 -24.23
N LYS A 269 -8.08 -16.74 -24.14
CA LYS A 269 -8.74 -17.53 -25.18
C LYS A 269 -9.19 -16.71 -26.40
N VAL A 270 -9.42 -15.40 -26.22
CA VAL A 270 -9.85 -14.49 -27.29
C VAL A 270 -8.64 -13.97 -28.11
N THR A 271 -7.43 -14.08 -27.61
CA THR A 271 -6.19 -13.62 -28.27
C THR A 271 -5.41 -14.74 -28.97
N LYS A 272 -5.94 -15.95 -29.03
CA LYS A 272 -5.47 -17.06 -29.87
C LYS A 272 -6.43 -17.29 -31.03
#